data_22e0b09b3cd141fc0973c9e56caed852
#
_entry.id   22e0b09b3cd141fc0973c9e56caed852
#
_cell.length_a   1.000
_cell.length_b   1.000
_cell.length_c   1.000
_cell.angle_alpha   90.00
_cell.angle_beta   90.00
_cell.angle_gamma   90.00
#
_symmetry.space_group_name_H-M   'P 1'
#
loop_
_entity.id
_entity.type
_entity.pdbx_description
1 polymer ?
#
loop_
_entity_poly.entity_id
_entity_poly.type
_entity_poly.pdbx_seq_one_letter_code
_entity_poly.pdbx_strand_id
1 'polypeptide(L)'
;LNTIFIGGSRHVSRLPSEVKKRLDNVVASGHRVIIGDANGADKAVQKHFHDMHYDKVTVFCSGASPRNNIGTWLTRHVDAPKHAKGFQFYAAKDREMAREADFGLMIWDGKSPGTVLNVLRLAVAGKIAVLFNVPTKDVINIKSVDAWRNFIAHCSDELRRDVKDRATPDEWQLVEMSDQPNFLSAIEDGPSVSNAKKGSNEADTYSPTQLLTLDDLVAALNGALARSDAPAVKETLGRIARDHGMSQVARETGLARESLYRSLDPKGNPEFTTVLKVLSSIGLRLEVKAQKAESDSEPVALKS
;
A
#
# COMPACT_ATOMS: atom_id res chain seq x y z
N LEU A 1 -18.15 0.71 -10.87
CA LEU A 1 -18.41 0.25 -9.49
C LEU A 1 -17.39 -0.81 -9.14
N ASN A 2 -16.62 -0.60 -8.07
CA ASN A 2 -15.58 -1.54 -7.64
C ASN A 2 -16.13 -2.52 -6.58
N THR A 3 -15.49 -3.67 -6.47
CA THR A 3 -15.73 -4.65 -5.42
C THR A 3 -14.63 -4.54 -4.37
N ILE A 4 -15.00 -4.31 -3.11
CA ILE A 4 -14.07 -4.09 -2.01
C ILE A 4 -14.11 -5.29 -1.07
N PHE A 5 -12.96 -5.95 -0.90
CA PHE A 5 -12.78 -6.94 0.15
C PHE A 5 -12.53 -6.21 1.48
N ILE A 6 -13.46 -6.30 2.41
CA ILE A 6 -13.31 -5.77 3.76
C ILE A 6 -13.17 -6.95 4.72
N GLY A 7 -12.12 -6.92 5.53
CA GLY A 7 -11.85 -7.97 6.51
C GLY A 7 -10.95 -7.44 7.63
N GLY A 8 -10.66 -8.29 8.59
CA GLY A 8 -9.75 -7.87 9.65
C GLY A 8 -9.66 -8.84 10.83
N SER A 9 -9.08 -8.34 11.91
CA SER A 9 -8.83 -9.11 13.11
C SER A 9 -10.09 -9.54 13.84
N ARG A 10 -10.11 -10.78 14.30
CA ARG A 10 -11.15 -11.31 15.18
C ARG A 10 -11.23 -10.61 16.54
N HIS A 11 -10.19 -9.88 16.93
CA HIS A 11 -10.11 -9.16 18.20
C HIS A 11 -10.65 -7.72 18.11
N VAL A 12 -10.92 -7.21 16.91
CA VAL A 12 -11.48 -5.88 16.70
C VAL A 12 -13.01 -5.96 16.65
N SER A 13 -13.65 -5.87 17.81
CA SER A 13 -15.12 -5.90 17.92
C SER A 13 -15.79 -4.52 17.85
N ARG A 14 -15.02 -3.45 17.98
CA ARG A 14 -15.49 -2.06 17.85
C ARG A 14 -14.69 -1.34 16.77
N LEU A 15 -15.38 -0.70 15.84
CA LEU A 15 -14.75 0.04 14.75
C LEU A 15 -14.36 1.45 15.21
N PRO A 16 -13.11 1.88 14.98
CA PRO A 16 -12.72 3.29 15.12
C PRO A 16 -13.55 4.21 14.22
N SER A 17 -13.66 5.48 14.60
CA SER A 17 -14.38 6.50 13.82
C SER A 17 -13.82 6.67 12.41
N GLU A 18 -12.51 6.57 12.26
CA GLU A 18 -11.79 6.68 10.99
C GLU A 18 -12.14 5.52 10.03
N VAL A 19 -12.30 4.31 10.58
CA VAL A 19 -12.78 3.15 9.82
C VAL A 19 -14.22 3.34 9.39
N LYS A 20 -15.10 3.79 10.31
CA LYS A 20 -16.51 4.05 9.99
C LYS A 20 -16.65 5.07 8.86
N LYS A 21 -15.90 6.18 8.90
CA LYS A 21 -15.88 7.17 7.81
C LYS A 21 -15.51 6.57 6.45
N ARG A 22 -14.57 5.60 6.43
CA ARG A 22 -14.21 4.88 5.19
C ARG A 22 -15.33 3.98 4.71
N LEU A 23 -16.03 3.31 5.62
CA LEU A 23 -17.21 2.51 5.28
C LEU A 23 -18.36 3.39 4.76
N ASP A 24 -18.56 4.57 5.36
CA ASP A 24 -19.56 5.56 4.90
C ASP A 24 -19.24 6.01 3.46
N ASN A 25 -17.96 6.21 3.13
CA ASN A 25 -17.53 6.54 1.77
C ASN A 25 -17.77 5.38 0.78
N VAL A 26 -17.59 4.12 1.21
CA VAL A 26 -17.92 2.93 0.39
C VAL A 26 -19.41 2.91 0.04
N VAL A 27 -20.26 3.19 1.03
CA VAL A 27 -21.73 3.31 0.85
C VAL A 27 -22.08 4.47 -0.09
N ALA A 28 -21.55 5.65 0.16
CA ALA A 28 -21.81 6.85 -0.64
C ALA A 28 -21.38 6.67 -2.11
N SER A 29 -20.28 5.94 -2.35
CA SER A 29 -19.80 5.62 -3.70
C SER A 29 -20.51 4.42 -4.34
N GLY A 30 -21.40 3.74 -3.61
CA GLY A 30 -22.20 2.63 -4.09
C GLY A 30 -21.39 1.36 -4.45
N HIS A 31 -20.18 1.20 -3.89
CA HIS A 31 -19.31 0.07 -4.17
C HIS A 31 -19.88 -1.26 -3.66
N ARG A 32 -19.58 -2.36 -4.35
CA ARG A 32 -19.90 -3.70 -3.84
C ARG A 32 -18.93 -4.09 -2.72
N VAL A 33 -19.44 -4.75 -1.71
CA VAL A 33 -18.64 -5.24 -0.58
C VAL A 33 -18.67 -6.75 -0.55
N ILE A 34 -17.51 -7.37 -0.44
CA ILE A 34 -17.36 -8.78 -0.10
C ILE A 34 -16.67 -8.85 1.26
N ILE A 35 -17.23 -9.65 2.16
CA ILE A 35 -16.81 -9.71 3.55
C ILE A 35 -16.90 -11.14 4.08
N GLY A 36 -16.01 -11.48 5.02
CA GLY A 36 -16.07 -12.75 5.72
C GLY A 36 -17.18 -12.82 6.78
N ASP A 37 -17.30 -14.00 7.35
CA ASP A 37 -18.30 -14.35 8.36
C ASP A 37 -17.73 -14.45 9.79
N ALA A 38 -16.46 -14.04 10.00
CA ALA A 38 -15.80 -14.21 11.30
C ALA A 38 -16.37 -13.25 12.36
N ASN A 39 -16.12 -13.57 13.63
CA ASN A 39 -16.30 -12.62 14.73
C ASN A 39 -15.25 -11.50 14.64
N GLY A 40 -15.44 -10.42 15.39
CA GLY A 40 -14.54 -9.27 15.41
C GLY A 40 -14.82 -8.31 14.27
N ALA A 41 -13.81 -7.95 13.48
CA ALA A 41 -13.91 -6.92 12.44
C ALA A 41 -15.01 -7.23 11.41
N ASP A 42 -15.08 -8.46 10.89
CA ASP A 42 -16.12 -8.84 9.91
C ASP A 42 -17.51 -8.58 10.46
N LYS A 43 -17.79 -9.08 11.68
CA LYS A 43 -19.10 -8.87 12.33
C LYS A 43 -19.39 -7.40 12.61
N ALA A 44 -18.39 -6.63 13.05
CA ALA A 44 -18.55 -5.21 13.36
C ALA A 44 -18.83 -4.37 12.10
N VAL A 45 -18.17 -4.72 10.97
CA VAL A 45 -18.41 -4.09 9.66
C VAL A 45 -19.79 -4.47 9.11
N GLN A 46 -20.18 -5.75 9.21
CA GLN A 46 -21.52 -6.18 8.83
C GLN A 46 -22.59 -5.40 9.61
N LYS A 47 -22.39 -5.24 10.94
CA LYS A 47 -23.33 -4.43 11.75
C LYS A 47 -23.41 -3.00 11.25
N HIS A 48 -22.30 -2.37 10.90
CA HIS A 48 -22.28 -1.00 10.39
C HIS A 48 -23.09 -0.85 9.07
N PHE A 49 -22.88 -1.75 8.11
CA PHE A 49 -23.63 -1.75 6.86
C PHE A 49 -25.12 -2.06 7.06
N HIS A 50 -25.45 -2.95 8.00
CA HIS A 50 -26.84 -3.24 8.35
C HIS A 50 -27.53 -2.00 8.94
N ASP A 51 -26.88 -1.31 9.87
CA ASP A 51 -27.40 -0.08 10.49
C ASP A 51 -27.60 1.04 9.44
N MET A 52 -26.80 1.03 8.35
CA MET A 52 -26.95 1.96 7.21
C MET A 52 -27.91 1.45 6.12
N HIS A 53 -28.56 0.31 6.29
CA HIS A 53 -29.44 -0.32 5.29
C HIS A 53 -28.77 -0.53 3.93
N TYR A 54 -27.47 -0.85 3.94
CA TYR A 54 -26.71 -1.06 2.72
C TYR A 54 -26.85 -2.50 2.21
N ASP A 55 -27.33 -2.66 0.98
CA ASP A 55 -27.69 -3.96 0.39
C ASP A 55 -26.62 -4.58 -0.51
N LYS A 56 -25.60 -3.82 -0.97
CA LYS A 56 -24.56 -4.29 -1.88
C LYS A 56 -23.43 -5.05 -1.17
N VAL A 57 -23.81 -5.96 -0.29
CA VAL A 57 -22.90 -6.79 0.50
C VAL A 57 -23.07 -8.26 0.13
N THR A 58 -21.97 -9.00 0.03
CA THR A 58 -21.97 -10.46 -0.08
C THR A 58 -21.11 -11.03 1.03
N VAL A 59 -21.66 -11.97 1.80
CA VAL A 59 -20.97 -12.65 2.88
C VAL A 59 -20.38 -13.96 2.40
N PHE A 60 -19.07 -14.11 2.55
CA PHE A 60 -18.33 -15.32 2.18
C PHE A 60 -18.12 -16.23 3.40
N CYS A 61 -18.35 -17.52 3.22
CA CYS A 61 -18.09 -18.54 4.24
C CYS A 61 -17.47 -19.80 3.64
N SER A 62 -16.70 -20.55 4.46
CA SER A 62 -16.13 -21.85 4.09
C SER A 62 -16.89 -23.05 4.71
N GLY A 63 -17.98 -22.80 5.42
CA GLY A 63 -18.80 -23.82 6.07
C GLY A 63 -20.17 -23.98 5.41
N ALA A 64 -20.97 -24.91 5.92
CA ALA A 64 -22.33 -25.14 5.44
C ALA A 64 -23.26 -23.92 5.61
N SER A 65 -22.96 -23.07 6.60
CA SER A 65 -23.66 -21.81 6.84
C SER A 65 -22.68 -20.76 7.38
N PRO A 66 -22.93 -19.46 7.13
CA PRO A 66 -22.09 -18.41 7.68
C PRO A 66 -22.24 -18.30 9.19
N ARG A 67 -21.13 -18.10 9.90
CA ARG A 67 -21.14 -17.83 11.37
C ARG A 67 -21.82 -16.52 11.72
N ASN A 68 -21.72 -15.52 10.83
CA ASN A 68 -22.38 -14.24 10.92
C ASN A 68 -22.85 -13.79 9.54
N ASN A 69 -24.12 -13.41 9.41
CA ASN A 69 -24.70 -12.69 8.30
C ASN A 69 -25.81 -11.77 8.85
N ILE A 70 -25.40 -10.59 9.37
CA ILE A 70 -26.28 -9.71 10.15
C ILE A 70 -27.38 -9.08 9.30
N GLY A 71 -27.05 -8.72 8.05
CA GLY A 71 -27.97 -8.08 7.14
C GLY A 71 -28.76 -9.05 6.25
N THR A 72 -28.67 -10.36 6.50
CA THR A 72 -29.32 -11.40 5.66
C THR A 72 -29.00 -11.29 4.16
N TRP A 73 -27.76 -10.82 3.86
CA TRP A 73 -27.30 -10.63 2.49
C TRP A 73 -27.03 -11.96 1.78
N LEU A 74 -26.78 -11.89 0.49
CA LEU A 74 -26.33 -13.04 -0.29
C LEU A 74 -25.13 -13.70 0.37
N THR A 75 -25.20 -15.00 0.58
CA THR A 75 -24.09 -15.81 1.08
C THR A 75 -23.41 -16.55 -0.06
N ARG A 76 -22.11 -16.46 -0.16
CA ARG A 76 -21.28 -17.23 -1.08
C ARG A 76 -20.48 -18.27 -0.31
N HIS A 77 -20.75 -19.52 -0.63
CA HIS A 77 -20.01 -20.66 -0.08
C HIS A 77 -18.75 -20.90 -0.89
N VAL A 78 -17.63 -21.11 -0.21
CA VAL A 78 -16.34 -21.42 -0.81
C VAL A 78 -15.87 -22.77 -0.27
N ASP A 79 -15.71 -23.75 -1.15
CA ASP A 79 -15.23 -25.05 -0.77
C ASP A 79 -13.78 -24.99 -0.31
N ALA A 80 -13.54 -25.44 0.89
CA ALA A 80 -12.18 -25.62 1.38
C ALA A 80 -11.61 -26.95 0.85
N PRO A 81 -10.27 -27.03 0.62
CA PRO A 81 -9.65 -28.32 0.25
C PRO A 81 -10.02 -29.42 1.24
N LYS A 82 -10.27 -30.67 0.75
CA LYS A 82 -10.80 -31.80 1.53
C LYS A 82 -10.04 -32.08 2.85
N HIS A 83 -8.75 -31.76 2.88
CA HIS A 83 -7.90 -31.97 4.07
C HIS A 83 -7.63 -30.71 4.88
N ALA A 84 -8.18 -29.56 4.47
CA ALA A 84 -7.99 -28.30 5.17
C ALA A 84 -8.69 -28.31 6.53
N LYS A 85 -7.96 -28.01 7.60
CA LYS A 85 -8.49 -27.89 8.97
C LYS A 85 -8.07 -26.55 9.57
N GLY A 86 -8.76 -26.12 10.63
CA GLY A 86 -8.39 -24.93 11.38
C GLY A 86 -8.28 -23.68 10.52
N PHE A 87 -7.14 -23.01 10.59
CA PHE A 87 -6.90 -21.77 9.86
C PHE A 87 -7.08 -21.93 8.34
N GLN A 88 -6.51 -22.99 7.75
CA GLN A 88 -6.56 -23.21 6.29
C GLN A 88 -7.98 -23.41 5.76
N PHE A 89 -8.85 -24.05 6.55
CA PHE A 89 -10.26 -24.20 6.22
C PHE A 89 -10.96 -22.84 6.06
N TYR A 90 -10.79 -21.95 7.06
CA TYR A 90 -11.41 -20.63 7.02
C TYR A 90 -10.72 -19.67 6.04
N ALA A 91 -9.44 -19.88 5.74
CA ALA A 91 -8.71 -19.06 4.78
C ALA A 91 -9.08 -19.33 3.31
N ALA A 92 -9.80 -20.43 3.02
CA ALA A 92 -10.25 -20.71 1.66
C ALA A 92 -11.11 -19.56 1.10
N LYS A 93 -12.10 -19.08 1.86
CA LYS A 93 -12.92 -17.95 1.47
C LYS A 93 -12.13 -16.64 1.33
N ASP A 94 -11.09 -16.45 2.17
CA ASP A 94 -10.28 -15.23 2.15
C ASP A 94 -9.45 -15.15 0.86
N ARG A 95 -8.95 -16.29 0.36
CA ARG A 95 -8.27 -16.38 -0.95
C ARG A 95 -9.21 -16.03 -2.10
N GLU A 96 -10.45 -16.53 -2.05
CA GLU A 96 -11.44 -16.23 -3.06
C GLU A 96 -11.82 -14.75 -3.07
N MET A 97 -12.06 -14.16 -1.89
CA MET A 97 -12.32 -12.73 -1.76
C MET A 97 -11.16 -11.87 -2.28
N ALA A 98 -9.91 -12.25 -1.99
CA ALA A 98 -8.75 -11.54 -2.51
C ALA A 98 -8.63 -11.62 -4.04
N ARG A 99 -9.08 -12.73 -4.67
CA ARG A 99 -9.11 -12.86 -6.14
C ARG A 99 -10.20 -12.01 -6.77
N GLU A 100 -11.38 -11.96 -6.17
CA GLU A 100 -12.55 -11.30 -6.73
C GLU A 100 -12.54 -9.78 -6.52
N ALA A 101 -11.99 -9.29 -5.42
CA ALA A 101 -11.95 -7.88 -5.10
C ALA A 101 -11.13 -7.05 -6.09
N ASP A 102 -11.47 -5.77 -6.25
CA ASP A 102 -10.65 -4.77 -6.90
C ASP A 102 -9.70 -4.10 -5.92
N PHE A 103 -10.14 -3.95 -4.66
CA PHE A 103 -9.39 -3.33 -3.56
C PHE A 103 -9.62 -4.08 -2.24
N GLY A 104 -8.73 -3.89 -1.27
CA GLY A 104 -8.91 -4.39 0.08
C GLY A 104 -8.90 -3.29 1.14
N LEU A 105 -9.77 -3.40 2.14
CA LEU A 105 -9.71 -2.63 3.39
C LEU A 105 -9.55 -3.62 4.54
N MET A 106 -8.36 -3.65 5.15
CA MET A 106 -8.01 -4.59 6.22
C MET A 106 -7.90 -3.86 7.56
N ILE A 107 -8.70 -4.29 8.54
CA ILE A 107 -8.78 -3.70 9.88
C ILE A 107 -7.96 -4.56 10.84
N TRP A 108 -6.78 -4.05 11.23
CA TRP A 108 -5.75 -4.83 11.92
C TRP A 108 -5.55 -4.38 13.36
N ASP A 109 -5.36 -5.36 14.25
CA ASP A 109 -5.08 -5.15 15.67
C ASP A 109 -3.59 -5.05 16.01
N GLY A 110 -2.72 -4.93 15.02
CA GLY A 110 -1.26 -4.90 15.20
C GLY A 110 -0.61 -6.27 15.40
N LYS A 111 -1.41 -7.36 15.47
CA LYS A 111 -0.91 -8.71 15.82
C LYS A 111 -1.45 -9.84 14.96
N SER A 112 -2.63 -9.72 14.37
CA SER A 112 -3.31 -10.82 13.68
C SER A 112 -2.62 -11.18 12.35
N PRO A 113 -2.00 -12.38 12.24
CA PRO A 113 -1.30 -12.81 11.02
C PRO A 113 -2.26 -13.07 9.85
N GLY A 114 -3.51 -13.49 10.12
CA GLY A 114 -4.52 -13.70 9.08
C GLY A 114 -4.87 -12.42 8.33
N THR A 115 -4.92 -11.28 9.02
CA THR A 115 -5.15 -9.98 8.38
C THR A 115 -3.97 -9.60 7.47
N VAL A 116 -2.73 -9.80 7.93
CA VAL A 116 -1.50 -9.55 7.16
C VAL A 116 -1.41 -10.47 5.94
N LEU A 117 -1.85 -11.74 6.05
CA LEU A 117 -1.94 -12.66 4.91
C LEU A 117 -2.98 -12.22 3.87
N ASN A 118 -4.11 -11.63 4.29
CA ASN A 118 -5.08 -11.10 3.33
C ASN A 118 -4.52 -9.90 2.56
N VAL A 119 -3.68 -9.08 3.21
CA VAL A 119 -2.92 -8.02 2.52
C VAL A 119 -1.95 -8.62 1.49
N LEU A 120 -1.23 -9.70 1.85
CA LEU A 120 -0.34 -10.40 0.91
C LEU A 120 -1.12 -10.94 -0.30
N ARG A 121 -2.25 -11.60 -0.07
CA ARG A 121 -3.10 -12.16 -1.14
C ARG A 121 -3.56 -11.09 -2.13
N LEU A 122 -3.97 -9.94 -1.63
CA LEU A 122 -4.31 -8.79 -2.46
C LEU A 122 -3.09 -8.27 -3.23
N ALA A 123 -1.95 -8.12 -2.58
CA ALA A 123 -0.71 -7.66 -3.21
C ALA A 123 -0.22 -8.61 -4.31
N VAL A 124 -0.28 -9.93 -4.08
CA VAL A 124 0.02 -10.98 -5.08
C VAL A 124 -0.93 -10.90 -6.28
N ALA A 125 -2.20 -10.61 -6.02
CA ALA A 125 -3.19 -10.40 -7.08
C ALA A 125 -3.04 -9.05 -7.80
N GLY A 126 -2.02 -8.24 -7.48
CA GLY A 126 -1.78 -6.93 -8.07
C GLY A 126 -2.77 -5.85 -7.63
N LYS A 127 -3.41 -6.05 -6.47
CA LYS A 127 -4.47 -5.18 -5.94
C LYS A 127 -3.98 -4.37 -4.76
N ILE A 128 -4.54 -3.18 -4.60
CA ILE A 128 -4.20 -2.29 -3.48
C ILE A 128 -4.94 -2.76 -2.23
N ALA A 129 -4.21 -2.92 -1.14
CA ALA A 129 -4.76 -3.14 0.19
C ALA A 129 -4.49 -1.92 1.08
N VAL A 130 -5.55 -1.38 1.65
CA VAL A 130 -5.48 -0.36 2.72
C VAL A 130 -5.52 -1.10 4.05
N LEU A 131 -4.44 -1.08 4.79
CA LEU A 131 -4.33 -1.67 6.13
C LEU A 131 -4.50 -0.56 7.18
N PHE A 132 -5.55 -0.64 7.96
CA PHE A 132 -5.78 0.25 9.11
C PHE A 132 -5.30 -0.43 10.38
N ASN A 133 -4.25 0.12 11.00
CA ASN A 133 -3.73 -0.34 12.28
C ASN A 133 -4.52 0.31 13.42
N VAL A 134 -5.37 -0.46 14.09
CA VAL A 134 -6.29 0.05 15.13
C VAL A 134 -5.56 0.65 16.33
N PRO A 135 -4.51 0.02 16.91
CA PRO A 135 -3.76 0.57 18.03
C PRO A 135 -3.11 1.94 17.76
N THR A 136 -2.48 2.10 16.60
CA THR A 136 -1.72 3.32 16.27
C THR A 136 -2.53 4.31 15.43
N LYS A 137 -3.69 3.88 14.90
CA LYS A 137 -4.55 4.59 13.95
C LYS A 137 -3.87 4.91 12.61
N ASP A 138 -2.76 4.26 12.31
CA ASP A 138 -2.06 4.43 11.05
C ASP A 138 -2.79 3.77 9.90
N VAL A 139 -2.66 4.38 8.74
CA VAL A 139 -3.18 3.84 7.46
C VAL A 139 -2.00 3.53 6.56
N ILE A 140 -1.86 2.26 6.21
CA ILE A 140 -0.76 1.77 5.39
C ILE A 140 -1.33 1.28 4.06
N ASN A 141 -0.89 1.86 2.94
CA ASN A 141 -1.29 1.44 1.61
C ASN A 141 -0.25 0.45 1.05
N ILE A 142 -0.65 -0.79 0.86
CA ILE A 142 0.20 -1.84 0.31
C ILE A 142 -0.28 -2.16 -1.10
N LYS A 143 0.57 -1.88 -2.10
CA LYS A 143 0.22 -1.92 -3.52
C LYS A 143 0.98 -2.99 -4.30
N SER A 144 1.94 -3.66 -3.66
CA SER A 144 2.77 -4.69 -4.28
C SER A 144 3.29 -5.67 -3.24
N VAL A 145 3.82 -6.81 -3.70
CA VAL A 145 4.50 -7.79 -2.83
C VAL A 145 5.73 -7.16 -2.18
N ASP A 146 6.47 -6.30 -2.90
CA ASP A 146 7.65 -5.62 -2.33
C ASP A 146 7.25 -4.63 -1.21
N ALA A 147 6.15 -3.89 -1.40
CA ALA A 147 5.60 -3.04 -0.34
C ALA A 147 5.16 -3.87 0.88
N TRP A 148 4.57 -5.05 0.65
CA TRP A 148 4.21 -5.97 1.73
C TRP A 148 5.45 -6.53 2.45
N ARG A 149 6.52 -6.88 1.72
CA ARG A 149 7.80 -7.32 2.33
C ARG A 149 8.41 -6.25 3.21
N ASN A 150 8.45 -5.03 2.70
CA ASN A 150 8.93 -3.91 3.49
C ASN A 150 8.10 -3.70 4.76
N PHE A 151 6.79 -3.80 4.67
CA PHE A 151 5.90 -3.73 5.83
C PHE A 151 6.19 -4.84 6.84
N ILE A 152 6.24 -6.13 6.40
CA ILE A 152 6.42 -7.25 7.31
C ILE A 152 7.82 -7.28 7.94
N ALA A 153 8.84 -6.75 7.26
CA ALA A 153 10.20 -6.62 7.79
C ALA A 153 10.28 -5.73 9.03
N HIS A 154 9.37 -4.74 9.14
CA HIS A 154 9.29 -3.85 10.30
C HIS A 154 8.35 -4.36 11.41
N CYS A 155 7.71 -5.51 11.20
CA CYS A 155 6.89 -6.16 12.21
C CYS A 155 7.73 -7.03 13.16
N SER A 156 7.13 -7.46 14.29
CA SER A 156 7.80 -8.34 15.24
C SER A 156 8.16 -9.70 14.63
N ASP A 157 9.23 -10.31 15.14
CA ASP A 157 9.67 -11.66 14.73
C ASP A 157 8.60 -12.72 14.95
N GLU A 158 7.81 -12.57 16.01
CA GLU A 158 6.69 -13.46 16.32
C GLU A 158 5.63 -13.38 15.19
N LEU A 159 5.22 -12.17 14.82
CA LEU A 159 4.25 -12.00 13.73
C LEU A 159 4.80 -12.54 12.41
N ARG A 160 6.07 -12.29 12.09
CA ARG A 160 6.70 -12.82 10.86
C ARG A 160 6.65 -14.34 10.79
N ARG A 161 7.00 -15.01 11.90
CA ARG A 161 6.91 -16.48 12.02
C ARG A 161 5.47 -16.96 11.85
N ASP A 162 4.54 -16.36 12.57
CA ASP A 162 3.13 -16.72 12.52
C ASP A 162 2.53 -16.56 11.13
N VAL A 163 2.92 -15.52 10.39
CA VAL A 163 2.50 -15.29 9.01
C VAL A 163 3.08 -16.36 8.08
N LYS A 164 4.38 -16.69 8.22
CA LYS A 164 5.03 -17.75 7.45
C LYS A 164 4.38 -19.11 7.68
N ASP A 165 4.15 -19.47 8.92
CA ASP A 165 3.57 -20.76 9.30
C ASP A 165 2.11 -20.95 8.83
N ARG A 166 1.40 -19.84 8.61
CA ARG A 166 0.00 -19.84 8.12
C ARG A 166 -0.14 -19.63 6.63
N ALA A 167 0.88 -19.14 5.97
CA ALA A 167 0.91 -19.07 4.51
C ALA A 167 0.93 -20.48 3.91
N THR A 168 0.35 -20.64 2.72
CA THR A 168 0.62 -21.85 1.94
C THR A 168 2.01 -21.77 1.33
N PRO A 169 2.63 -22.92 0.95
CA PRO A 169 3.89 -22.91 0.23
C PRO A 169 3.85 -21.98 -1.00
N ASP A 170 2.78 -22.02 -1.77
CA ASP A 170 2.61 -21.18 -2.97
C ASP A 170 2.54 -19.68 -2.62
N GLU A 171 1.80 -19.32 -1.55
CA GLU A 171 1.72 -17.94 -1.07
C GLU A 171 3.10 -17.44 -0.60
N TRP A 172 3.89 -18.31 0.06
CA TRP A 172 5.19 -17.95 0.58
C TRP A 172 6.28 -17.94 -0.49
N GLN A 173 6.24 -18.86 -1.45
CA GLN A 173 7.18 -18.88 -2.57
C GLN A 173 7.16 -17.57 -3.36
N LEU A 174 6.00 -16.95 -3.55
CA LEU A 174 5.87 -15.64 -4.19
C LEU A 174 6.55 -14.51 -3.39
N VAL A 175 6.66 -14.68 -2.07
CA VAL A 175 7.44 -13.77 -1.22
C VAL A 175 8.93 -13.98 -1.40
N GLU A 176 9.40 -15.22 -1.52
CA GLU A 176 10.83 -15.56 -1.63
C GLU A 176 11.40 -15.35 -3.04
N MET A 177 10.61 -15.61 -4.11
CA MET A 177 11.09 -15.50 -5.50
C MET A 177 11.54 -14.10 -5.91
N SER A 178 11.11 -13.05 -5.21
CA SER A 178 11.54 -11.68 -5.48
C SER A 178 12.84 -11.30 -4.72
N ASP A 179 13.30 -12.13 -3.79
CA ASP A 179 14.59 -11.96 -3.08
C ASP A 179 15.78 -12.53 -3.85
N GLN A 180 15.57 -13.14 -5.02
CA GLN A 180 16.70 -13.52 -5.86
C GLN A 180 17.36 -12.24 -6.40
N PRO A 181 18.63 -11.99 -6.06
CA PRO A 181 19.37 -10.88 -6.66
C PRO A 181 19.32 -11.06 -8.18
N ASN A 182 18.91 -10.01 -8.88
CA ASN A 182 18.94 -10.01 -10.33
C ASN A 182 20.31 -10.50 -10.76
N PHE A 183 20.37 -11.58 -11.53
CA PHE A 183 21.61 -12.16 -12.08
C PHE A 183 22.50 -11.10 -12.77
N LEU A 184 21.94 -9.96 -13.15
CA LEU A 184 22.63 -8.81 -13.71
C LEU A 184 23.44 -8.00 -12.69
N SER A 185 23.15 -8.07 -11.38
CA SER A 185 23.96 -7.41 -10.35
C SER A 185 25.23 -8.20 -10.01
N ALA A 186 25.26 -9.49 -10.33
CA ALA A 186 26.44 -10.35 -10.11
C ALA A 186 27.55 -10.20 -11.19
N ILE A 187 27.28 -9.44 -12.26
CA ILE A 187 28.24 -9.23 -13.36
C ILE A 187 29.00 -7.90 -13.18
N GLU A 188 28.61 -7.02 -12.27
CA GLU A 188 29.28 -5.72 -12.06
C GLU A 188 30.34 -5.70 -10.97
N ASP A 189 30.52 -6.78 -10.19
CA ASP A 189 31.60 -6.90 -9.21
C ASP A 189 32.83 -7.60 -9.79
N GLY A 190 33.53 -6.92 -10.70
CA GLY A 190 34.95 -7.18 -10.99
C GLY A 190 35.81 -6.65 -9.83
N PRO A 191 36.98 -7.28 -9.52
CA PRO A 191 37.74 -6.99 -8.30
C PRO A 191 38.33 -5.59 -8.30
N SER A 192 37.85 -4.70 -7.46
CA SER A 192 38.49 -3.41 -7.20
C SER A 192 39.41 -3.49 -5.98
N VAL A 193 40.64 -3.14 -6.26
CA VAL A 193 41.77 -3.02 -5.37
C VAL A 193 41.50 -2.06 -4.21
N SER A 194 41.91 -2.52 -3.02
CA SER A 194 41.95 -1.78 -1.76
C SER A 194 42.69 -0.46 -1.87
N ASN A 195 42.13 0.62 -1.28
CA ASN A 195 42.92 1.58 -0.53
C ASN A 195 42.14 2.23 0.58
N ALA A 196 42.62 2.02 1.79
CA ALA A 196 42.15 2.60 3.03
C ALA A 196 42.51 4.08 3.11
N LYS A 197 41.59 4.93 3.60
CA LYS A 197 41.96 6.03 4.50
C LYS A 197 40.78 6.41 5.42
N LYS A 198 41.15 6.47 6.70
CA LYS A 198 40.38 6.95 7.87
C LYS A 198 39.87 8.38 7.72
N GLY A 199 38.71 8.65 8.31
CA GLY A 199 38.31 10.01 8.65
C GLY A 199 36.90 10.09 9.22
N SER A 200 36.80 10.13 10.57
CA SER A 200 35.90 10.85 11.48
C SER A 200 34.36 10.75 11.34
N ASN A 201 33.83 10.24 12.42
CA ASN A 201 32.49 10.35 13.02
C ASN A 201 31.72 11.64 12.70
N GLU A 202 30.51 11.48 12.22
CA GLU A 202 29.36 12.23 12.70
C GLU A 202 28.16 11.29 12.73
N ALA A 203 27.58 11.17 13.93
CA ALA A 203 26.42 10.33 14.20
C ALA A 203 25.18 11.09 13.71
N ASP A 204 24.70 10.73 12.51
CA ASP A 204 23.35 11.11 12.09
C ASP A 204 22.36 10.17 12.79
N THR A 205 21.67 10.72 13.77
CA THR A 205 20.49 10.15 14.41
C THR A 205 19.40 9.92 13.37
N TYR A 206 19.28 8.69 12.93
CA TYR A 206 18.22 8.23 12.02
C TYR A 206 16.90 8.20 12.80
N SER A 207 16.10 9.24 12.66
CA SER A 207 14.71 9.27 13.09
C SER A 207 13.91 8.23 12.27
N PRO A 208 12.96 7.48 12.90
CA PRO A 208 12.16 6.50 12.17
C PRO A 208 11.38 7.20 11.07
N THR A 209 11.61 6.79 9.83
CA THR A 209 11.01 7.35 8.63
C THR A 209 9.50 7.25 8.69
N GLN A 210 8.84 8.34 8.98
CA GLN A 210 7.41 8.53 8.81
C GLN A 210 7.05 8.11 7.38
N LEU A 211 6.16 7.12 7.23
CA LEU A 211 5.63 6.74 5.93
C LEU A 211 4.90 7.95 5.34
N LEU A 212 5.55 8.65 4.42
CA LEU A 212 4.99 9.83 3.76
C LEU A 212 3.71 9.43 3.01
N THR A 213 2.64 10.17 3.25
CA THR A 213 1.40 10.04 2.48
C THR A 213 1.63 10.53 1.04
N LEU A 214 0.70 10.24 0.13
CA LEU A 214 0.76 10.82 -1.23
C LEU A 214 0.75 12.35 -1.15
N ASP A 215 -0.01 12.93 -0.23
CA ASP A 215 -0.06 14.38 -0.01
C ASP A 215 1.29 14.93 0.47
N ASP A 216 2.00 14.21 1.35
CA ASP A 216 3.35 14.58 1.79
C ASP A 216 4.35 14.53 0.63
N LEU A 217 4.26 13.52 -0.22
CA LEU A 217 5.12 13.37 -1.41
C LEU A 217 4.81 14.44 -2.46
N VAL A 218 3.54 14.79 -2.65
CA VAL A 218 3.13 15.91 -3.52
C VAL A 218 3.63 17.24 -2.97
N ALA A 219 3.55 17.47 -1.66
CA ALA A 219 4.09 18.65 -1.02
C ALA A 219 5.62 18.73 -1.16
N ALA A 220 6.33 17.60 -0.98
CA ALA A 220 7.78 17.51 -1.19
C ALA A 220 8.16 17.78 -2.65
N LEU A 221 7.41 17.24 -3.62
CA LEU A 221 7.61 17.49 -5.04
C LEU A 221 7.42 18.96 -5.40
N ASN A 222 6.34 19.58 -4.93
CA ASN A 222 6.07 21.00 -5.13
C ASN A 222 7.16 21.87 -4.50
N GLY A 223 7.63 21.50 -3.30
CA GLY A 223 8.74 22.21 -2.65
C GLY A 223 10.07 22.09 -3.42
N ALA A 224 10.38 20.93 -3.98
CA ALA A 224 11.56 20.73 -4.81
C ALA A 224 11.46 21.53 -6.13
N LEU A 225 10.29 21.54 -6.77
CA LEU A 225 10.02 22.33 -7.97
C LEU A 225 10.16 23.83 -7.70
N ALA A 226 9.63 24.33 -6.57
CA ALA A 226 9.73 25.73 -6.19
C ALA A 226 11.19 26.20 -5.98
N ARG A 227 12.06 25.31 -5.49
CA ARG A 227 13.49 25.58 -5.33
C ARG A 227 14.34 25.28 -6.55
N SER A 228 13.72 24.83 -7.65
CA SER A 228 14.42 24.37 -8.86
C SER A 228 15.46 23.25 -8.56
N ASP A 229 15.21 22.43 -7.54
CA ASP A 229 16.06 21.34 -7.11
C ASP A 229 15.80 20.09 -7.96
N ALA A 230 16.44 20.01 -9.12
CA ALA A 230 16.25 18.92 -10.06
C ALA A 230 16.58 17.52 -9.48
N PRO A 231 17.62 17.29 -8.66
CA PRO A 231 17.84 16.05 -7.95
C PRO A 231 16.66 15.63 -7.05
N ALA A 232 16.20 16.54 -6.19
CA ALA A 232 15.07 16.26 -5.29
C ALA A 232 13.75 16.05 -6.04
N VAL A 233 13.51 16.73 -7.15
CA VAL A 233 12.37 16.48 -8.05
C VAL A 233 12.40 15.05 -8.59
N LYS A 234 13.55 14.60 -9.11
CA LYS A 234 13.71 13.25 -9.66
C LYS A 234 13.52 12.18 -8.60
N GLU A 235 14.15 12.34 -7.43
CA GLU A 235 14.04 11.41 -6.31
C GLU A 235 12.59 11.28 -5.85
N THR A 236 11.91 12.40 -5.62
CA THR A 236 10.52 12.43 -5.17
C THR A 236 9.58 11.83 -6.22
N LEU A 237 9.75 12.18 -7.49
CA LEU A 237 8.98 11.61 -8.59
C LEU A 237 9.20 10.10 -8.73
N GLY A 238 10.45 9.65 -8.62
CA GLY A 238 10.80 8.23 -8.62
C GLY A 238 10.19 7.49 -7.45
N ARG A 239 10.11 8.10 -6.27
CA ARG A 239 9.44 7.56 -5.08
C ARG A 239 7.93 7.45 -5.30
N ILE A 240 7.27 8.50 -5.75
CA ILE A 240 5.84 8.50 -6.08
C ILE A 240 5.52 7.42 -7.12
N ALA A 241 6.32 7.30 -8.18
CA ALA A 241 6.12 6.27 -9.22
C ALA A 241 6.30 4.84 -8.68
N ARG A 242 7.25 4.61 -7.77
CA ARG A 242 7.43 3.32 -7.08
C ARG A 242 6.25 3.01 -6.17
N ASP A 243 5.77 3.99 -5.40
CA ASP A 243 4.62 3.84 -4.51
C ASP A 243 3.32 3.60 -5.28
N HIS A 244 3.19 4.19 -6.49
CA HIS A 244 2.06 3.93 -7.41
C HIS A 244 2.15 2.56 -8.10
N GLY A 245 3.34 1.98 -8.18
CA GLY A 245 3.63 0.72 -8.84
C GLY A 245 4.21 0.89 -10.24
N MET A 246 5.53 0.69 -10.37
CA MET A 246 6.27 0.89 -11.64
C MET A 246 5.73 0.08 -12.82
N SER A 247 5.13 -1.09 -12.59
CA SER A 247 4.50 -1.90 -13.65
C SER A 247 3.22 -1.27 -14.17
N GLN A 248 2.47 -0.59 -13.32
CA GLN A 248 1.27 0.14 -13.70
C GLN A 248 1.65 1.41 -14.47
N VAL A 249 2.59 2.19 -13.94
CA VAL A 249 3.14 3.37 -14.62
C VAL A 249 3.66 3.01 -16.02
N ALA A 250 4.37 1.88 -16.15
CA ALA A 250 4.87 1.41 -17.45
C ALA A 250 3.74 1.14 -18.46
N ARG A 251 2.67 0.48 -18.01
CA ARG A 251 1.49 0.20 -18.87
C ARG A 251 0.77 1.48 -19.30
N GLU A 252 0.56 2.40 -18.37
CA GLU A 252 -0.20 3.64 -18.62
C GLU A 252 0.59 4.66 -19.45
N THR A 253 1.91 4.67 -19.29
CA THR A 253 2.81 5.57 -20.05
C THR A 253 3.23 5.01 -21.40
N GLY A 254 3.07 3.70 -21.62
CA GLY A 254 3.59 2.99 -22.79
C GLY A 254 5.11 2.88 -22.82
N LEU A 255 5.79 3.09 -21.68
CA LEU A 255 7.24 3.02 -21.56
C LEU A 255 7.68 1.66 -21.01
N ALA A 256 8.86 1.19 -21.45
CA ALA A 256 9.46 -0.02 -20.87
C ALA A 256 9.77 0.21 -19.39
N ARG A 257 9.45 -0.77 -18.54
CA ARG A 257 9.67 -0.69 -17.08
C ARG A 257 11.12 -0.37 -16.72
N GLU A 258 12.07 -0.99 -17.41
CA GLU A 258 13.50 -0.75 -17.23
C GLU A 258 13.92 0.69 -17.58
N SER A 259 13.34 1.24 -18.64
CA SER A 259 13.56 2.65 -19.03
C SER A 259 13.04 3.61 -17.98
N LEU A 260 11.90 3.31 -17.36
CA LEU A 260 11.35 4.09 -16.26
C LEU A 260 12.25 4.06 -15.02
N TYR A 261 12.73 2.88 -14.62
CA TYR A 261 13.67 2.76 -13.50
C TYR A 261 14.93 3.55 -13.74
N ARG A 262 15.52 3.44 -14.94
CA ARG A 262 16.74 4.17 -15.31
C ARG A 262 16.53 5.68 -15.34
N SER A 263 15.42 6.14 -15.90
CA SER A 263 15.14 7.59 -16.03
C SER A 263 14.76 8.24 -14.71
N LEU A 264 14.06 7.52 -13.82
CA LEU A 264 13.62 8.00 -12.50
C LEU A 264 14.63 7.69 -11.37
N ASP A 265 15.78 7.12 -11.68
CA ASP A 265 16.90 6.97 -10.76
C ASP A 265 17.48 8.36 -10.41
N PRO A 266 18.02 8.60 -9.18
CA PRO A 266 18.66 9.86 -8.83
C PRO A 266 19.75 10.33 -9.81
N LYS A 267 20.48 9.36 -10.42
CA LYS A 267 21.47 9.62 -11.47
C LYS A 267 20.89 9.68 -12.88
N GLY A 268 19.62 9.32 -13.03
CA GLY A 268 18.92 9.34 -14.31
C GLY A 268 18.69 10.77 -14.83
N ASN A 269 18.36 10.86 -16.11
CA ASN A 269 17.95 12.13 -16.74
C ASN A 269 16.66 11.90 -17.54
N PRO A 270 15.48 11.92 -16.89
CA PRO A 270 14.22 11.72 -17.58
C PRO A 270 13.95 12.88 -18.52
N GLU A 271 13.56 12.55 -19.74
CA GLU A 271 13.01 13.57 -20.65
C GLU A 271 11.74 14.18 -20.05
N PHE A 272 11.51 15.45 -20.31
CA PHE A 272 10.33 16.16 -19.79
C PHE A 272 9.02 15.48 -20.18
N THR A 273 8.95 14.89 -21.37
CA THR A 273 7.83 14.07 -21.83
C THR A 273 7.60 12.85 -20.94
N THR A 274 8.67 12.21 -20.47
CA THR A 274 8.60 11.08 -19.51
C THR A 274 8.05 11.55 -18.17
N VAL A 275 8.50 12.70 -17.67
CA VAL A 275 8.00 13.31 -16.42
C VAL A 275 6.50 13.57 -16.51
N LEU A 276 6.03 14.20 -17.59
CA LEU A 276 4.60 14.48 -17.80
C LEU A 276 3.76 13.21 -17.87
N LYS A 277 4.23 12.19 -18.60
CA LYS A 277 3.54 10.89 -18.69
C LYS A 277 3.44 10.21 -17.33
N VAL A 278 4.52 10.20 -16.55
CA VAL A 278 4.54 9.63 -15.20
C VAL A 278 3.58 10.39 -14.29
N LEU A 279 3.61 11.71 -14.27
CA LEU A 279 2.66 12.51 -13.47
C LEU A 279 1.22 12.20 -13.85
N SER A 280 0.91 12.18 -15.15
CA SER A 280 -0.44 11.89 -15.65
C SER A 280 -0.92 10.48 -15.24
N SER A 281 -0.05 9.46 -15.29
CA SER A 281 -0.40 8.08 -14.92
C SER A 281 -0.73 7.93 -13.43
N ILE A 282 -0.22 8.81 -12.57
CA ILE A 282 -0.50 8.82 -11.13
C ILE A 282 -1.56 9.86 -10.73
N GLY A 283 -2.25 10.46 -11.72
CA GLY A 283 -3.32 11.44 -11.48
C GLY A 283 -2.82 12.83 -11.09
N LEU A 284 -1.54 13.14 -11.30
CA LEU A 284 -0.95 14.45 -11.02
C LEU A 284 -0.75 15.27 -12.33
N ARG A 285 -0.76 16.59 -12.20
CA ARG A 285 -0.44 17.52 -13.28
C ARG A 285 0.48 18.64 -12.81
N LEU A 286 1.31 19.15 -13.71
CA LEU A 286 2.09 20.36 -13.47
C LEU A 286 1.24 21.61 -13.74
N GLU A 287 1.35 22.58 -12.87
CA GLU A 287 0.76 23.90 -13.03
C GLU A 287 1.87 24.96 -12.99
N VAL A 288 1.83 25.88 -13.93
CA VAL A 288 2.81 26.99 -13.99
C VAL A 288 2.17 28.23 -13.40
N LYS A 289 2.84 28.84 -12.41
CA LYS A 289 2.45 30.12 -11.81
C LYS A 289 3.58 31.11 -11.99
N ALA A 290 3.24 32.35 -12.33
CA ALA A 290 4.22 33.43 -12.36
C ALA A 290 4.80 33.68 -10.96
N GLN A 291 6.12 33.73 -10.83
CA GLN A 291 6.75 34.19 -9.61
C GLN A 291 6.49 35.69 -9.49
N LYS A 292 5.90 36.13 -8.38
CA LYS A 292 5.88 37.54 -8.04
C LYS A 292 7.32 37.93 -7.74
N ALA A 293 7.87 38.92 -8.46
CA ALA A 293 9.12 39.57 -8.08
C ALA A 293 8.93 40.16 -6.68
N GLU A 294 9.73 39.74 -5.72
CA GLU A 294 9.86 40.48 -4.47
C GLU A 294 10.43 41.85 -4.81
N SER A 295 9.59 42.86 -4.73
CA SER A 295 10.04 44.24 -4.84
C SER A 295 10.74 44.60 -3.53
N ASP A 296 12.06 44.44 -3.51
CA ASP A 296 12.92 45.19 -2.57
C ASP A 296 12.82 46.69 -2.90
N SER A 297 12.35 47.41 -1.95
CA SER A 297 12.92 48.70 -1.52
C SER A 297 11.87 49.53 -0.77
N GLU A 298 11.99 49.54 0.54
CA GLU A 298 11.57 50.70 1.32
C GLU A 298 12.44 51.89 0.93
N PRO A 299 11.88 53.07 0.67
CA PRO A 299 12.71 54.29 0.50
C PRO A 299 13.19 54.75 1.85
N VAL A 300 14.52 54.82 2.01
CA VAL A 300 15.18 55.48 3.12
C VAL A 300 14.75 56.94 3.15
N ALA A 301 13.97 57.34 4.14
CA ALA A 301 13.62 58.72 4.42
C ALA A 301 14.88 59.47 4.92
N LEU A 302 15.43 60.32 4.07
CA LEU A 302 16.39 61.32 4.46
C LEU A 302 15.69 62.35 5.34
N LYS A 303 16.07 62.39 6.61
CA LYS A 303 15.74 63.51 7.50
C LYS A 303 16.74 64.65 7.24
N SER A 304 16.22 65.79 6.81
CA SER A 304 16.83 67.10 6.87
C SER A 304 16.75 67.66 8.29
#